data_8c211eb3a9ec153dc7c0bad79854ac39
#
_entry.id   8c211eb3a9ec153dc7c0bad79854ac39
#
_cell.length_a   1.000
_cell.length_b   1.000
_cell.length_c   1.000
_cell.angle_alpha   90.00
_cell.angle_beta   90.00
_cell.angle_gamma   90.00
#
_symmetry.space_group_name_H-M   'P 1'
#
loop_
_entity.id
_entity.type
_entity.pdbx_description
1 polymer ?
#
loop_
_entity_poly.entity_id
_entity_poly.type
_entity_poly.pdbx_seq_one_letter_code
_entity_poly.pdbx_strand_id
1 'polypeptide(L)'
;MNDAAPAASAARSQTDVVIDGIKRLILGGDLGAGSRLPVEKDLAAQLGVSRGSLREGVRALAILGVLETRQGDGTYVTSLDAGRLLSPLGFLAELPDPATSAHLLGVRRILEAESAARAALELTDDELAQLGAILDEVDVLLGDGGELDLEHFINADTAFHRAIAHASRNPALAALIENLAGRTSRTRMWRAISERGAVETTQLEHRAILSELAQHDPERARIRMEVHILAVEEFAASHPGDAPTAATGSPAQ
;
A
#
# COMPACT_ATOMS: atom_id res chain seq x y z
N MET A 1 39.78 -35.34 -10.24
CA MET A 1 39.83 -34.03 -10.97
C MET A 1 38.46 -33.83 -11.55
N ASN A 2 37.67 -33.02 -10.86
CA ASN A 2 36.28 -32.73 -11.25
C ASN A 2 36.32 -31.31 -11.80
N ASP A 3 36.27 -31.20 -13.11
CA ASP A 3 36.34 -29.95 -13.85
C ASP A 3 34.90 -29.37 -13.87
N ALA A 4 34.64 -28.48 -12.92
CA ALA A 4 33.38 -27.74 -12.89
C ALA A 4 33.41 -26.65 -13.97
N ALA A 5 32.71 -26.85 -15.06
CA ALA A 5 32.53 -25.85 -16.10
C ALA A 5 31.96 -24.57 -15.48
N PRO A 6 32.45 -23.37 -15.89
CA PRO A 6 31.91 -22.11 -15.39
C PRO A 6 30.47 -21.95 -15.86
N ALA A 7 29.58 -21.64 -14.93
CA ALA A 7 28.19 -21.31 -15.23
C ALA A 7 28.14 -20.20 -16.27
N ALA A 8 27.54 -20.49 -17.43
CA ALA A 8 27.34 -19.54 -18.51
C ALA A 8 26.57 -18.33 -17.95
N SER A 9 27.18 -17.15 -17.97
CA SER A 9 26.51 -15.88 -17.70
C SER A 9 25.32 -15.78 -18.63
N ALA A 10 24.11 -15.86 -18.10
CA ALA A 10 22.89 -15.69 -18.89
C ALA A 10 22.98 -14.37 -19.66
N ALA A 11 22.94 -14.44 -20.98
CA ALA A 11 22.99 -13.27 -21.83
C ALA A 11 21.84 -12.34 -21.42
N ARG A 12 22.15 -11.09 -21.03
CA ARG A 12 21.14 -10.07 -20.67
C ARG A 12 20.15 -9.92 -21.80
N SER A 13 18.85 -9.93 -21.47
CA SER A 13 17.82 -9.71 -22.47
C SER A 13 17.92 -8.27 -23.01
N GLN A 14 17.49 -8.05 -24.25
CA GLN A 14 17.43 -6.70 -24.82
C GLN A 14 16.48 -5.79 -24.01
N THR A 15 15.47 -6.37 -23.38
CA THR A 15 14.55 -5.68 -22.46
C THR A 15 15.28 -5.21 -21.20
N ASP A 16 16.17 -6.04 -20.63
CA ASP A 16 16.99 -5.64 -19.47
C ASP A 16 17.95 -4.49 -19.83
N VAL A 17 18.50 -4.51 -21.04
CA VAL A 17 19.36 -3.40 -21.53
C VAL A 17 18.57 -2.08 -21.56
N VAL A 18 17.30 -2.12 -21.98
CA VAL A 18 16.42 -0.93 -21.98
C VAL A 18 16.11 -0.47 -20.56
N ILE A 19 15.72 -1.39 -19.67
CA ILE A 19 15.41 -1.08 -18.28
C ILE A 19 16.63 -0.42 -17.59
N ASP A 20 17.80 -1.04 -17.70
CA ASP A 20 19.04 -0.52 -17.11
C ASP A 20 19.47 0.79 -17.76
N GLY A 21 19.23 0.96 -19.08
CA GLY A 21 19.54 2.17 -19.81
C GLY A 21 18.70 3.36 -19.32
N ILE A 22 17.39 3.19 -19.25
CA ILE A 22 16.48 4.25 -18.76
C ILE A 22 16.75 4.55 -17.28
N LYS A 23 16.97 3.53 -16.44
CA LYS A 23 17.38 3.73 -15.04
C LYS A 23 18.64 4.60 -14.93
N ARG A 24 19.65 4.36 -15.75
CA ARG A 24 20.88 5.18 -15.75
C ARG A 24 20.61 6.62 -16.14
N LEU A 25 19.74 6.87 -17.14
CA LEU A 25 19.37 8.24 -17.53
C LEU A 25 18.63 8.97 -16.41
N ILE A 26 17.78 8.26 -15.65
CA ILE A 26 17.07 8.84 -14.50
C ILE A 26 18.05 9.13 -13.35
N LEU A 27 18.86 8.15 -12.97
CA LEU A 27 19.81 8.28 -11.88
C LEU A 27 20.95 9.26 -12.18
N GLY A 28 21.31 9.41 -13.47
CA GLY A 28 22.29 10.38 -13.96
C GLY A 28 21.77 11.82 -14.04
N GLY A 29 20.44 12.00 -13.88
CA GLY A 29 19.80 13.31 -13.96
C GLY A 29 19.45 13.78 -15.39
N ASP A 30 19.72 12.97 -16.41
CA ASP A 30 19.35 13.27 -17.80
C ASP A 30 17.83 13.25 -18.01
N LEU A 31 17.12 12.43 -17.21
CA LEU A 31 15.66 12.33 -17.18
C LEU A 31 15.17 12.48 -15.74
N GLY A 32 14.60 13.62 -15.40
CA GLY A 32 13.97 13.85 -14.10
C GLY A 32 12.49 13.48 -14.08
N ALA A 33 11.88 13.54 -12.90
CA ALA A 33 10.43 13.40 -12.74
C ALA A 33 9.66 14.38 -13.64
N GLY A 34 8.66 13.89 -14.36
CA GLY A 34 7.89 14.65 -15.35
C GLY A 34 8.58 14.83 -16.71
N SER A 35 9.83 14.39 -16.88
CA SER A 35 10.53 14.48 -18.16
C SER A 35 9.92 13.55 -19.20
N ARG A 36 9.76 14.03 -20.42
CA ARG A 36 9.37 13.21 -21.56
C ARG A 36 10.57 12.41 -22.06
N LEU A 37 10.36 11.12 -22.34
CA LEU A 37 11.37 10.28 -22.99
C LEU A 37 11.65 10.79 -24.42
N PRO A 38 12.91 10.66 -24.92
CA PRO A 38 13.22 10.85 -26.33
C PRO A 38 12.31 9.99 -27.22
N VAL A 39 12.12 10.41 -28.47
CA VAL A 39 11.31 9.62 -29.40
C VAL A 39 11.90 8.22 -29.59
N GLU A 40 11.04 7.21 -29.76
CA GLU A 40 11.41 5.78 -29.79
C GLU A 40 12.62 5.49 -30.68
N LYS A 41 12.69 6.16 -31.86
CA LYS A 41 13.78 5.97 -32.82
C LYS A 41 15.14 6.33 -32.21
N ASP A 42 15.21 7.47 -31.55
CA ASP A 42 16.46 8.02 -31.04
C ASP A 42 16.89 7.31 -29.77
N LEU A 43 15.94 7.02 -28.86
CA LEU A 43 16.21 6.25 -27.64
C LEU A 43 16.64 4.81 -27.94
N ALA A 44 16.02 4.14 -28.91
CA ALA A 44 16.45 2.81 -29.36
C ALA A 44 17.88 2.81 -29.93
N ALA A 45 18.21 3.83 -30.74
CA ALA A 45 19.55 4.01 -31.27
C ALA A 45 20.58 4.31 -30.16
N GLN A 46 20.23 5.17 -29.21
CA GLN A 46 21.08 5.52 -28.05
C GLN A 46 21.38 4.30 -27.16
N LEU A 47 20.40 3.41 -26.96
CA LEU A 47 20.55 2.22 -26.13
C LEU A 47 21.08 0.99 -26.92
N GLY A 48 21.20 1.09 -28.25
CA GLY A 48 21.68 -0.01 -29.11
C GLY A 48 20.72 -1.19 -29.18
N VAL A 49 19.40 -0.96 -29.12
CA VAL A 49 18.36 -1.99 -29.09
C VAL A 49 17.36 -1.84 -30.24
N SER A 50 16.56 -2.89 -30.50
CA SER A 50 15.44 -2.81 -31.44
C SER A 50 14.30 -1.94 -30.86
N ARG A 51 13.45 -1.36 -31.73
CA ARG A 51 12.24 -0.63 -31.29
C ARG A 51 11.26 -1.56 -30.56
N GLY A 52 11.20 -2.85 -30.94
CA GLY A 52 10.38 -3.85 -30.24
C GLY A 52 10.83 -4.03 -28.80
N SER A 53 12.13 -4.27 -28.59
CA SER A 53 12.71 -4.41 -27.26
C SER A 53 12.57 -3.13 -26.42
N LEU A 54 12.71 -1.94 -27.06
CA LEU A 54 12.46 -0.67 -26.40
C LEU A 54 11.02 -0.59 -25.85
N ARG A 55 10.02 -0.91 -26.66
CA ARG A 55 8.60 -0.88 -26.24
C ARG A 55 8.31 -1.85 -25.10
N GLU A 56 8.93 -3.03 -25.13
CA GLU A 56 8.79 -4.00 -24.02
C GLU A 56 9.40 -3.47 -22.72
N GLY A 57 10.60 -2.91 -22.76
CA GLY A 57 11.25 -2.31 -21.58
C GLY A 57 10.47 -1.10 -21.04
N VAL A 58 9.95 -0.25 -21.92
CA VAL A 58 9.08 0.89 -21.54
C VAL A 58 7.80 0.39 -20.86
N ARG A 59 7.15 -0.67 -21.41
CA ARG A 59 5.97 -1.28 -20.77
C ARG A 59 6.29 -1.86 -19.40
N ALA A 60 7.41 -2.55 -19.25
CA ALA A 60 7.85 -3.08 -17.97
C ALA A 60 8.06 -1.96 -16.94
N LEU A 61 8.73 -0.86 -17.31
CA LEU A 61 8.92 0.29 -16.45
C LEU A 61 7.60 1.04 -16.14
N ALA A 62 6.63 1.00 -17.05
CA ALA A 62 5.30 1.56 -16.80
C ALA A 62 4.51 0.71 -15.78
N ILE A 63 4.60 -0.62 -15.86
CA ILE A 63 4.01 -1.53 -14.85
C ILE A 63 4.64 -1.29 -13.48
N LEU A 64 5.94 -1.02 -13.43
CA LEU A 64 6.66 -0.70 -12.19
C LEU A 64 6.41 0.75 -11.68
N GLY A 65 5.55 1.52 -12.33
CA GLY A 65 5.24 2.89 -11.91
C GLY A 65 6.36 3.91 -12.19
N VAL A 66 7.44 3.53 -12.86
CA VAL A 66 8.57 4.42 -13.21
C VAL A 66 8.22 5.34 -14.37
N LEU A 67 7.48 4.81 -15.35
CA LEU A 67 7.05 5.53 -16.54
C LEU A 67 5.52 5.59 -16.63
N GLU A 68 5.01 6.60 -17.34
CA GLU A 68 3.61 6.68 -17.74
C GLU A 68 3.50 7.04 -19.21
N THR A 69 2.60 6.36 -19.94
CA THR A 69 2.33 6.67 -21.36
C THR A 69 1.05 7.48 -21.46
N ARG A 70 1.15 8.65 -22.08
CA ARG A 70 0.01 9.54 -22.38
C ARG A 70 -0.34 9.35 -23.85
N GLN A 71 -1.58 8.94 -24.11
CA GLN A 71 -2.04 8.62 -25.46
C GLN A 71 -1.90 9.84 -26.39
N GLY A 72 -1.24 9.64 -27.55
CA GLY A 72 -1.01 10.69 -28.54
C GLY A 72 0.07 11.72 -28.20
N ASP A 73 0.61 11.68 -26.97
CA ASP A 73 1.57 12.69 -26.50
C ASP A 73 2.97 12.09 -26.30
N GLY A 74 3.10 10.94 -25.64
CA GLY A 74 4.39 10.29 -25.44
C GLY A 74 4.48 9.53 -24.12
N THR A 75 5.71 9.17 -23.75
CA THR A 75 6.02 8.50 -22.51
C THR A 75 6.84 9.44 -21.60
N TYR A 76 6.50 9.47 -20.33
CA TYR A 76 7.05 10.38 -19.33
C TYR A 76 7.57 9.62 -18.12
N VAL A 77 8.60 10.14 -17.49
CA VAL A 77 9.02 9.71 -16.15
C VAL A 77 7.96 10.18 -15.15
N THR A 78 7.51 9.31 -14.28
CA THR A 78 6.54 9.65 -13.23
C THR A 78 7.14 10.55 -12.16
N SER A 79 6.37 10.90 -11.13
CA SER A 79 6.88 11.58 -9.93
C SER A 79 7.94 10.76 -9.16
N LEU A 80 8.07 9.45 -9.47
CA LEU A 80 8.95 8.50 -8.77
C LEU A 80 8.70 8.47 -7.24
N ASP A 81 7.49 8.83 -6.83
CA ASP A 81 7.10 8.76 -5.43
C ASP A 81 6.94 7.31 -4.96
N ALA A 82 7.05 7.11 -3.65
CA ALA A 82 6.98 5.78 -3.05
C ALA A 82 5.65 5.08 -3.32
N GLY A 83 4.53 5.80 -3.38
CA GLY A 83 3.21 5.25 -3.67
C GLY A 83 3.17 4.56 -5.03
N ARG A 84 3.67 5.22 -6.07
CA ARG A 84 3.75 4.67 -7.43
C ARG A 84 4.71 3.50 -7.53
N LEU A 85 5.91 3.62 -6.95
CA LEU A 85 6.95 2.60 -7.07
C LEU A 85 6.64 1.33 -6.26
N LEU A 86 5.88 1.44 -5.18
CA LEU A 86 5.48 0.31 -4.33
C LEU A 86 4.13 -0.30 -4.73
N SER A 87 3.35 0.37 -5.59
CA SER A 87 2.05 -0.12 -6.09
C SER A 87 2.07 -1.55 -6.64
N PRO A 88 3.11 -2.01 -7.40
CA PRO A 88 3.15 -3.39 -7.89
C PRO A 88 3.22 -4.45 -6.78
N LEU A 89 3.72 -4.11 -5.58
CA LEU A 89 3.69 -5.01 -4.43
C LEU A 89 2.27 -5.36 -4.03
N GLY A 90 1.35 -4.51 -4.43
CA GLY A 90 -0.05 -4.71 -4.28
C GLY A 90 -0.58 -6.05 -4.80
N PHE A 91 -0.02 -6.62 -5.83
CA PHE A 91 -0.41 -7.93 -6.36
C PHE A 91 -0.23 -9.09 -5.36
N LEU A 92 0.78 -9.01 -4.48
CA LEU A 92 1.04 -10.08 -3.49
C LEU A 92 -0.17 -10.35 -2.58
N ALA A 93 -0.94 -9.33 -2.29
CA ALA A 93 -2.08 -9.47 -1.40
C ALA A 93 -3.42 -9.72 -2.14
N GLU A 94 -3.41 -9.77 -3.46
CA GLU A 94 -4.53 -10.28 -4.27
C GLU A 94 -4.52 -11.81 -4.36
N LEU A 95 -3.42 -12.45 -3.96
CA LEU A 95 -3.33 -13.91 -3.95
C LEU A 95 -4.33 -14.46 -2.92
N PRO A 96 -5.20 -15.39 -3.31
CA PRO A 96 -6.24 -15.95 -2.46
C PRO A 96 -5.65 -17.02 -1.51
N ASP A 97 -4.76 -16.59 -0.60
CA ASP A 97 -4.23 -17.45 0.45
C ASP A 97 -4.59 -16.87 1.82
N PRO A 98 -5.43 -17.57 2.61
CA PRO A 98 -5.83 -17.11 3.94
C PRO A 98 -4.64 -16.88 4.89
N ALA A 99 -3.60 -17.70 4.82
CA ALA A 99 -2.41 -17.52 5.62
C ALA A 99 -1.68 -16.20 5.28
N THR A 100 -1.77 -15.76 4.03
CA THR A 100 -1.18 -14.49 3.58
C THR A 100 -1.80 -13.29 4.31
N SER A 101 -3.11 -13.31 4.62
CA SER A 101 -3.77 -12.19 5.32
C SER A 101 -3.19 -11.98 6.74
N ALA A 102 -2.98 -13.04 7.51
CA ALA A 102 -2.36 -12.96 8.84
C ALA A 102 -0.92 -12.44 8.75
N HIS A 103 -0.13 -12.94 7.79
CA HIS A 103 1.24 -12.46 7.58
C HIS A 103 1.29 -10.98 7.20
N LEU A 104 0.36 -10.51 6.34
CA LEU A 104 0.28 -9.10 5.97
C LEU A 104 -0.16 -8.22 7.15
N LEU A 105 -1.05 -8.71 8.01
CA LEU A 105 -1.41 -8.03 9.26
C LEU A 105 -0.23 -7.94 10.22
N GLY A 106 0.59 -8.99 10.35
CA GLY A 106 1.84 -8.94 11.13
C GLY A 106 2.81 -7.87 10.61
N VAL A 107 2.94 -7.72 9.29
CA VAL A 107 3.74 -6.63 8.69
C VAL A 107 3.09 -5.27 8.98
N ARG A 108 1.77 -5.12 8.82
CA ARG A 108 1.05 -3.89 9.15
C ARG A 108 1.28 -3.49 10.60
N ARG A 109 1.18 -4.42 11.54
CA ARG A 109 1.40 -4.17 12.96
C ARG A 109 2.73 -3.48 13.22
N ILE A 110 3.81 -3.97 12.60
CA ILE A 110 5.15 -3.37 12.75
C ILE A 110 5.20 -1.96 12.15
N LEU A 111 4.68 -1.79 10.92
CA LEU A 111 4.75 -0.53 10.19
C LEU A 111 3.84 0.54 10.82
N GLU A 112 2.64 0.17 11.21
CA GLU A 112 1.66 1.11 11.76
C GLU A 112 1.98 1.51 13.20
N ALA A 113 2.53 0.62 14.01
CA ALA A 113 3.05 0.97 15.34
C ALA A 113 4.16 2.02 15.25
N GLU A 114 5.11 1.86 14.33
CA GLU A 114 6.16 2.86 14.07
C GLU A 114 5.58 4.16 13.51
N SER A 115 4.59 4.05 12.63
CA SER A 115 3.91 5.21 12.07
C SER A 115 3.19 6.03 13.14
N ALA A 116 2.46 5.38 14.05
CA ALA A 116 1.78 6.04 15.16
C ALA A 116 2.76 6.76 16.11
N ALA A 117 3.90 6.12 16.42
CA ALA A 117 4.92 6.74 17.24
C ALA A 117 5.51 8.02 16.60
N ARG A 118 5.77 7.99 15.29
CA ARG A 118 6.25 9.17 14.55
C ARG A 118 5.17 10.24 14.46
N ALA A 119 3.95 9.84 14.15
CA ALA A 119 2.81 10.76 14.06
C ALA A 119 2.59 11.51 15.37
N ALA A 120 2.74 10.85 16.52
CA ALA A 120 2.62 11.51 17.82
C ALA A 120 3.58 12.69 18.02
N LEU A 121 4.73 12.70 17.33
CA LEU A 121 5.72 13.79 17.41
C LEU A 121 5.48 14.90 16.37
N GLU A 122 4.76 14.60 15.29
CA GLU A 122 4.67 15.44 14.08
C GLU A 122 3.27 16.00 13.83
N LEU A 123 2.22 15.44 14.46
CA LEU A 123 0.84 15.85 14.24
C LEU A 123 0.60 17.30 14.64
N THR A 124 -0.07 18.02 13.77
CA THR A 124 -0.61 19.36 14.06
C THR A 124 -2.00 19.26 14.69
N ASP A 125 -2.45 20.34 15.36
CA ASP A 125 -3.80 20.42 15.93
C ASP A 125 -4.89 20.21 14.87
N ASP A 126 -4.69 20.73 13.64
CA ASP A 126 -5.64 20.55 12.53
C ASP A 126 -5.72 19.08 12.08
N GLU A 127 -4.60 18.37 12.02
CA GLU A 127 -4.58 16.94 11.69
C GLU A 127 -5.18 16.08 12.82
N LEU A 128 -4.96 16.45 14.07
CA LEU A 128 -5.64 15.81 15.22
C LEU A 128 -7.16 16.03 15.14
N ALA A 129 -7.61 17.23 14.80
CA ALA A 129 -9.03 17.51 14.61
C ALA A 129 -9.63 16.69 13.44
N GLN A 130 -8.89 16.51 12.34
CA GLN A 130 -9.33 15.65 11.23
C GLN A 130 -9.44 14.18 11.62
N LEU A 131 -8.47 13.65 12.39
CA LEU A 131 -8.55 12.30 12.95
C LEU A 131 -9.75 12.15 13.89
N GLY A 132 -10.01 13.17 14.73
CA GLY A 132 -11.19 13.22 15.58
C GLY A 132 -12.50 13.15 14.80
N ALA A 133 -12.61 13.95 13.74
CA ALA A 133 -13.80 14.00 12.89
C ALA A 133 -14.12 12.65 12.21
N ILE A 134 -13.08 11.92 11.74
CA ILE A 134 -13.26 10.57 11.19
C ILE A 134 -13.89 9.63 12.22
N LEU A 135 -13.44 9.68 13.48
CA LEU A 135 -13.98 8.83 14.53
C LEU A 135 -15.38 9.29 15.00
N ASP A 136 -15.66 10.60 14.97
CA ASP A 136 -16.98 11.15 15.31
C ASP A 136 -18.06 10.67 14.32
N GLU A 137 -17.74 10.55 13.02
CA GLU A 137 -18.63 9.97 12.03
C GLU A 137 -19.00 8.51 12.39
N VAL A 138 -18.03 7.72 12.84
CA VAL A 138 -18.26 6.33 13.28
C VAL A 138 -19.11 6.28 14.55
N ASP A 139 -18.89 7.18 15.54
CA ASP A 139 -19.70 7.24 16.75
C ASP A 139 -21.17 7.55 16.44
N VAL A 140 -21.44 8.42 15.46
CA VAL A 140 -22.80 8.69 14.98
C VAL A 140 -23.41 7.43 14.38
N LEU A 141 -22.69 6.69 13.52
CA LEU A 141 -23.17 5.43 12.93
C LEU A 141 -23.53 4.37 14.00
N LEU A 142 -22.73 4.31 15.07
CA LEU A 142 -22.97 3.38 16.18
C LEU A 142 -24.14 3.82 17.07
N GLY A 143 -24.41 5.12 17.15
CA GLY A 143 -25.44 5.72 18.00
C GLY A 143 -26.86 5.68 17.41
N ASP A 144 -27.01 5.58 16.08
CA ASP A 144 -28.30 5.71 15.40
C ASP A 144 -29.26 4.51 15.59
N GLY A 145 -28.79 3.39 16.18
CA GLY A 145 -29.61 2.21 16.47
C GLY A 145 -30.19 1.51 15.23
N GLY A 146 -29.76 1.91 14.03
CA GLY A 146 -30.10 1.31 12.75
C GLY A 146 -29.21 0.13 12.37
N GLU A 147 -29.36 -0.36 11.14
CA GLU A 147 -28.42 -1.32 10.56
C GLU A 147 -27.09 -0.62 10.31
N LEU A 148 -26.00 -1.20 10.86
CA LEU A 148 -24.67 -0.61 10.75
C LEU A 148 -24.16 -0.69 9.31
N ASP A 149 -23.83 0.44 8.71
CA ASP A 149 -23.12 0.51 7.43
C ASP A 149 -21.65 0.10 7.60
N LEU A 150 -21.41 -1.20 7.42
CA LEU A 150 -20.07 -1.79 7.56
C LEU A 150 -19.11 -1.30 6.48
N GLU A 151 -19.58 -0.96 5.29
CA GLU A 151 -18.73 -0.42 4.23
C GLU A 151 -18.21 0.97 4.64
N HIS A 152 -19.11 1.83 5.14
CA HIS A 152 -18.75 3.13 5.66
C HIS A 152 -17.76 3.00 6.83
N PHE A 153 -18.02 2.08 7.76
CA PHE A 153 -17.11 1.81 8.89
C PHE A 153 -15.69 1.41 8.41
N ILE A 154 -15.57 0.47 7.47
CA ILE A 154 -14.25 0.03 6.94
C ILE A 154 -13.55 1.15 6.16
N ASN A 155 -14.31 2.02 5.50
CA ASN A 155 -13.74 3.18 4.83
C ASN A 155 -13.20 4.21 5.83
N ALA A 156 -13.93 4.50 6.90
CA ALA A 156 -13.49 5.37 7.99
C ALA A 156 -12.26 4.81 8.73
N ASP A 157 -12.26 3.52 9.04
CA ASP A 157 -11.12 2.79 9.61
C ASP A 157 -9.87 2.92 8.71
N THR A 158 -10.03 2.72 7.40
CA THR A 158 -8.93 2.88 6.44
C THR A 158 -8.44 4.33 6.37
N ALA A 159 -9.34 5.30 6.42
CA ALA A 159 -9.00 6.73 6.41
C ALA A 159 -8.23 7.14 7.67
N PHE A 160 -8.62 6.62 8.84
CA PHE A 160 -7.93 6.87 10.11
C PHE A 160 -6.47 6.39 10.09
N HIS A 161 -6.24 5.13 9.71
CA HIS A 161 -4.89 4.56 9.59
C HIS A 161 -4.05 5.29 8.54
N ARG A 162 -4.64 5.66 7.41
CA ARG A 162 -3.98 6.43 6.35
C ARG A 162 -3.56 7.82 6.83
N ALA A 163 -4.42 8.53 7.55
CA ALA A 163 -4.10 9.85 8.09
C ALA A 163 -2.92 9.80 9.06
N ILE A 164 -2.88 8.80 9.97
CA ILE A 164 -1.73 8.56 10.86
C ILE A 164 -0.47 8.24 10.04
N ALA A 165 -0.58 7.42 9.00
CA ALA A 165 0.56 7.07 8.16
C ALA A 165 1.17 8.30 7.47
N HIS A 166 0.36 9.21 6.95
CA HIS A 166 0.83 10.48 6.38
C HIS A 166 1.44 11.41 7.42
N ALA A 167 0.83 11.49 8.60
CA ALA A 167 1.33 12.29 9.72
C ALA A 167 2.70 11.82 10.24
N SER A 168 3.11 10.57 9.95
CA SER A 168 4.45 10.06 10.27
C SER A 168 5.59 10.78 9.52
N ARG A 169 5.27 11.65 8.54
CA ARG A 169 6.19 12.38 7.65
C ARG A 169 7.18 11.47 6.91
N ASN A 170 6.85 10.18 6.78
CA ASN A 170 7.62 9.22 6.00
C ASN A 170 6.79 8.69 4.82
N PRO A 171 6.95 9.25 3.60
CA PRO A 171 6.12 8.87 2.46
C PRO A 171 6.32 7.41 2.01
N ALA A 172 7.47 6.80 2.26
CA ALA A 172 7.68 5.39 1.97
C ALA A 172 6.90 4.49 2.95
N LEU A 173 6.89 4.84 4.23
CA LEU A 173 6.11 4.16 5.26
C LEU A 173 4.60 4.27 4.98
N ALA A 174 4.12 5.48 4.67
CA ALA A 174 2.73 5.73 4.31
C ALA A 174 2.30 4.90 3.08
N ALA A 175 3.12 4.88 2.01
CA ALA A 175 2.83 4.10 0.83
C ALA A 175 2.76 2.58 1.09
N LEU A 176 3.64 2.04 1.93
CA LEU A 176 3.59 0.63 2.33
C LEU A 176 2.31 0.32 3.10
N ILE A 177 1.96 1.14 4.09
CA ILE A 177 0.74 0.98 4.89
C ILE A 177 -0.50 1.03 4.00
N GLU A 178 -0.61 2.02 3.11
CA GLU A 178 -1.75 2.16 2.18
C GLU A 178 -1.91 0.94 1.28
N ASN A 179 -0.80 0.43 0.72
CA ASN A 179 -0.84 -0.78 -0.11
C ASN A 179 -1.30 -2.02 0.66
N LEU A 180 -0.99 -2.13 1.95
CA LEU A 180 -1.40 -3.25 2.78
C LEU A 180 -2.82 -3.08 3.34
N ALA A 181 -3.24 -1.85 3.68
CA ALA A 181 -4.54 -1.57 4.31
C ALA A 181 -5.73 -1.99 3.44
N GLY A 182 -5.71 -1.66 2.15
CA GLY A 182 -6.77 -2.05 1.21
C GLY A 182 -6.95 -3.56 1.09
N ARG A 183 -5.92 -4.33 1.38
CA ARG A 183 -5.88 -5.78 1.19
C ARG A 183 -6.34 -6.56 2.40
N THR A 184 -6.16 -5.99 3.57
CA THR A 184 -6.67 -6.54 4.83
C THR A 184 -8.11 -6.06 5.13
N SER A 185 -8.70 -5.24 4.26
CA SER A 185 -10.06 -4.74 4.42
C SER A 185 -11.11 -5.86 4.48
N ARG A 186 -10.95 -6.92 3.66
CA ARG A 186 -11.84 -8.09 3.70
C ARG A 186 -11.78 -8.82 5.03
N THR A 187 -10.60 -8.98 5.61
CA THR A 187 -10.44 -9.62 6.93
C THR A 187 -11.09 -8.77 8.02
N ARG A 188 -10.92 -7.43 7.97
CA ARG A 188 -11.56 -6.50 8.92
C ARG A 188 -13.07 -6.52 8.77
N MET A 189 -13.58 -6.51 7.54
CA MET A 189 -15.01 -6.65 7.26
C MET A 189 -15.55 -7.98 7.80
N TRP A 190 -14.83 -9.09 7.57
CA TRP A 190 -15.21 -10.40 8.07
C TRP A 190 -15.24 -10.44 9.61
N ARG A 191 -14.27 -9.84 10.29
CA ARG A 191 -14.27 -9.71 11.75
C ARG A 191 -15.46 -8.90 12.23
N ALA A 192 -15.77 -7.78 11.59
CA ALA A 192 -16.91 -6.94 11.93
C ALA A 192 -18.26 -7.66 11.82
N ILE A 193 -18.39 -8.59 10.85
CA ILE A 193 -19.60 -9.41 10.65
C ILE A 193 -19.68 -10.55 11.66
N SER A 194 -18.56 -11.23 11.94
CA SER A 194 -18.55 -12.52 12.63
C SER A 194 -18.38 -12.40 14.13
N GLU A 195 -17.69 -11.38 14.61
CA GLU A 195 -17.37 -11.17 16.02
C GLU A 195 -18.29 -10.09 16.62
N ARG A 196 -19.15 -10.51 17.54
CA ARG A 196 -20.08 -9.57 18.19
C ARG A 196 -19.31 -8.52 18.98
N GLY A 197 -19.61 -7.24 18.75
CA GLY A 197 -18.97 -6.13 19.45
C GLY A 197 -17.58 -5.75 18.89
N ALA A 198 -17.17 -6.36 17.78
CA ALA A 198 -15.87 -6.06 17.15
C ALA A 198 -15.77 -4.60 16.69
N VAL A 199 -16.86 -4.04 16.16
CA VAL A 199 -16.90 -2.66 15.67
C VAL A 199 -16.77 -1.67 16.81
N GLU A 200 -17.53 -1.86 17.88
CA GLU A 200 -17.47 -1.02 19.07
C GLU A 200 -16.10 -1.10 19.76
N THR A 201 -15.53 -2.29 19.83
CA THR A 201 -14.18 -2.50 20.38
C THR A 201 -13.13 -1.79 19.54
N THR A 202 -13.20 -1.94 18.21
CA THR A 202 -12.30 -1.25 17.26
C THR A 202 -12.39 0.27 17.42
N GLN A 203 -13.60 0.80 17.54
CA GLN A 203 -13.80 2.25 17.72
C GLN A 203 -13.20 2.75 19.06
N LEU A 204 -13.36 1.99 20.14
CA LEU A 204 -12.74 2.33 21.43
C LEU A 204 -11.20 2.29 21.35
N GLU A 205 -10.64 1.31 20.62
CA GLU A 205 -9.21 1.22 20.37
C GLU A 205 -8.70 2.42 19.58
N HIS A 206 -9.41 2.83 18.50
CA HIS A 206 -9.07 4.03 17.74
C HIS A 206 -9.11 5.30 18.59
N ARG A 207 -10.12 5.47 19.44
CA ARG A 207 -10.20 6.58 20.39
C ARG A 207 -9.03 6.58 21.38
N ALA A 208 -8.59 5.40 21.83
CA ALA A 208 -7.41 5.29 22.70
C ALA A 208 -6.12 5.68 21.93
N ILE A 209 -5.97 5.27 20.68
CA ILE A 209 -4.84 5.70 19.84
C ILE A 209 -4.84 7.21 19.66
N LEU A 210 -5.98 7.82 19.28
CA LEU A 210 -6.11 9.27 19.11
C LEU A 210 -5.76 10.02 20.40
N SER A 211 -6.17 9.51 21.55
CA SER A 211 -5.84 10.11 22.86
C SER A 211 -4.32 10.17 23.10
N GLU A 212 -3.57 9.11 22.78
CA GLU A 212 -2.12 9.10 22.97
C GLU A 212 -1.41 10.00 21.92
N LEU A 213 -1.95 10.06 20.70
CA LEU A 213 -1.47 10.98 19.66
C LEU A 213 -1.64 12.44 20.10
N ALA A 214 -2.79 12.79 20.68
CA ALA A 214 -3.07 14.13 21.19
C ALA A 214 -2.24 14.51 22.44
N GLN A 215 -1.72 13.52 23.16
CA GLN A 215 -0.78 13.72 24.26
C GLN A 215 0.67 13.80 23.81
N HIS A 216 0.93 13.63 22.50
CA HIS A 216 2.27 13.56 21.93
C HIS A 216 3.16 12.50 22.61
N ASP A 217 2.56 11.35 23.00
CA ASP A 217 3.28 10.22 23.61
C ASP A 217 3.57 9.13 22.57
N PRO A 218 4.79 9.10 22.00
CA PRO A 218 5.12 8.18 20.92
C PRO A 218 5.13 6.71 21.36
N GLU A 219 5.53 6.43 22.60
CA GLU A 219 5.60 5.06 23.07
C GLU A 219 4.21 4.48 23.34
N ARG A 220 3.31 5.26 23.93
CA ARG A 220 1.94 4.83 24.15
C ARG A 220 1.17 4.72 22.83
N ALA A 221 1.34 5.67 21.91
CA ALA A 221 0.74 5.59 20.58
C ALA A 221 1.19 4.32 19.85
N ARG A 222 2.49 3.97 19.92
CA ARG A 222 3.05 2.71 19.39
C ARG A 222 2.34 1.50 19.97
N ILE A 223 2.28 1.40 21.30
CA ILE A 223 1.70 0.25 22.00
C ILE A 223 0.21 0.11 21.68
N ARG A 224 -0.56 1.22 21.65
CA ARG A 224 -1.98 1.19 21.33
C ARG A 224 -2.22 0.69 19.90
N MET A 225 -1.47 1.20 18.93
CA MET A 225 -1.57 0.76 17.54
C MET A 225 -1.15 -0.72 17.38
N GLU A 226 -0.09 -1.15 18.05
CA GLU A 226 0.36 -2.54 18.01
C GLU A 226 -0.71 -3.51 18.52
N VAL A 227 -1.30 -3.21 19.68
CA VAL A 227 -2.38 -4.03 20.30
C VAL A 227 -3.62 -4.06 19.40
N HIS A 228 -3.99 -2.91 18.83
CA HIS A 228 -5.12 -2.81 17.92
C HIS A 228 -4.96 -3.72 16.67
N ILE A 229 -3.82 -3.65 15.98
CA ILE A 229 -3.60 -4.49 14.79
C ILE A 229 -3.43 -5.97 15.18
N LEU A 230 -2.82 -6.27 16.34
CA LEU A 230 -2.67 -7.63 16.83
C LEU A 230 -4.03 -8.34 16.98
N ALA A 231 -5.06 -7.66 17.47
CA ALA A 231 -6.39 -8.24 17.60
C ALA A 231 -6.98 -8.71 16.25
N VAL A 232 -6.73 -7.94 15.17
CA VAL A 232 -7.14 -8.32 13.81
C VAL A 232 -6.29 -9.45 13.25
N GLU A 233 -4.97 -9.45 13.54
CA GLU A 233 -4.03 -10.51 13.15
C GLU A 233 -4.41 -11.85 13.77
N GLU A 234 -4.73 -11.88 15.08
CA GLU A 234 -5.16 -13.08 15.82
C GLU A 234 -6.51 -13.61 15.29
N PHE A 235 -7.45 -12.71 14.97
CA PHE A 235 -8.70 -13.10 14.32
C PHE A 235 -8.43 -13.78 12.97
N ALA A 236 -7.59 -13.20 12.12
CA ALA A 236 -7.21 -13.77 10.82
C ALA A 236 -6.54 -15.15 10.96
N ALA A 237 -5.65 -15.30 11.94
CA ALA A 237 -4.94 -16.56 12.20
C ALA A 237 -5.87 -17.66 12.72
N SER A 238 -6.91 -17.31 13.49
CA SER A 238 -7.89 -18.29 14.04
C SER A 238 -9.00 -18.66 13.06
N HIS A 239 -9.19 -17.92 11.96
CA HIS A 239 -10.22 -18.15 10.96
C HIS A 239 -9.63 -18.32 9.54
N PRO A 240 -8.72 -19.27 9.33
CA PRO A 240 -8.11 -19.48 8.01
C PRO A 240 -9.18 -20.02 7.04
N GLY A 241 -9.44 -19.27 5.97
CA GLY A 241 -10.33 -19.69 4.87
C GLY A 241 -11.80 -19.27 4.98
N ASP A 242 -12.23 -18.64 6.05
CA ASP A 242 -13.63 -18.26 6.27
C ASP A 242 -14.02 -16.90 5.63
N ALA A 243 -13.07 -16.14 5.11
CA ALA A 243 -13.40 -14.89 4.44
C ALA A 243 -14.26 -15.16 3.20
N PRO A 244 -15.45 -14.53 3.04
CA PRO A 244 -16.31 -14.75 1.89
C PRO A 244 -15.52 -14.43 0.61
N THR A 245 -15.41 -15.42 -0.28
CA THR A 245 -14.98 -15.18 -1.66
C THR A 245 -15.95 -14.18 -2.26
N ALA A 246 -15.44 -13.08 -2.85
CA ALA A 246 -16.29 -12.13 -3.55
C ALA A 246 -17.22 -12.93 -4.47
N ALA A 247 -18.53 -12.80 -4.26
CA ALA A 247 -19.50 -13.39 -5.15
C ALA A 247 -19.21 -12.80 -6.54
N THR A 248 -18.70 -13.63 -7.44
CA THR A 248 -18.61 -13.31 -8.85
C THR A 248 -20.02 -13.05 -9.31
N GLY A 249 -20.38 -11.76 -9.42
CA GLY A 249 -21.65 -11.35 -10.00
C GLY A 249 -21.75 -11.99 -11.38
N SER A 250 -22.59 -13.02 -11.47
CA SER A 250 -22.98 -13.61 -12.74
C SER A 250 -23.68 -12.51 -13.54
N PRO A 251 -23.24 -12.18 -14.76
CA PRO A 251 -24.02 -11.28 -15.60
C PRO A 251 -25.34 -12.01 -15.91
N ALA A 252 -26.44 -11.42 -15.45
CA ALA A 252 -27.78 -11.85 -15.86
C ALA A 252 -27.87 -11.73 -17.38
N GLN A 253 -28.33 -12.82 -17.99
CA GLN A 253 -28.64 -12.97 -19.40
C GLN A 253 -29.73 -12.00 -19.86
#